data_26c26ce051f4bc0a25b503b7efc04232
#
_entry.id   26c26ce051f4bc0a25b503b7efc04232
#
_cell.length_a   1.000
_cell.length_b   1.000
_cell.length_c   1.000
_cell.angle_alpha   90.00
_cell.angle_beta   90.00
_cell.angle_gamma   90.00
#
_symmetry.space_group_name_H-M   'P 1'
#
loop_
_entity.id
_entity.type
_entity.pdbx_description
1 polymer ?
#
loop_
_entity_poly.entity_id
_entity_poly.type
_entity_poly.pdbx_seq_one_letter_code
_entity_poly.pdbx_strand_id
1 'polypeptide(L)'
;MMKDMELFDKIYGAWTGKVAGGTFGMPVEGRSRVVITNMHPPLDGWSKHHNQSINDDEQYELISILALEALNDDEFANRIKAGTIFEPDYLGSFWLKYLLPQYVFTAEKCAYDNAKAGVPWEHAGDYVYEHEGKVYGNEYADWIGAQMKGELYGMLLPAWSWYEQSKPDLELLKPCLDLSLQDALIAHREVGIVGELFISAIIAVAIAHNPFEYKEEINFPKSAVKRWDKEEKEDVEGFKQQVDQAGICSETIISDIKRIKEVLLEYASLTDWISTEDVDLYFSFIDPIIDNYIDNPDSREWETNFYAKSKKDWQKSLDGLYWLFEREMVKDAITRFKDYPSMLERRLNSFSKSKAVHTLFNNAAIVVGLLYGDGDFIQTVRISTLCGADTDCNAGNAGAILGAYIGQNLIPSYAKRFIRGEIIPGLKEWNDKSIRNLAQRTFVQAERFKKFSN
;
A
#
# COMPACT_ATOMS: atom_id res chain seq x y z
N MET A 1 26.44 -8.25 6.08
CA MET A 1 26.05 -9.61 5.62
C MET A 1 24.79 -10.11 6.31
N MET A 2 24.66 -10.19 7.65
CA MET A 2 23.40 -10.61 8.32
C MET A 2 22.27 -9.59 8.09
N LYS A 3 22.49 -8.30 8.34
CA LYS A 3 21.49 -7.23 8.06
C LYS A 3 21.08 -7.16 6.59
N ASP A 4 21.95 -7.46 5.66
CA ASP A 4 21.64 -7.42 4.23
C ASP A 4 20.74 -8.61 3.81
N MET A 5 20.93 -9.80 4.42
CA MET A 5 20.04 -10.96 4.19
C MET A 5 18.66 -10.73 4.78
N GLU A 6 18.58 -10.09 5.93
CA GLU A 6 17.33 -9.70 6.58
C GLU A 6 16.58 -8.66 5.75
N LEU A 7 17.24 -7.60 5.30
CA LEU A 7 16.64 -6.60 4.43
C LEU A 7 16.08 -7.23 3.14
N PHE A 8 16.85 -8.11 2.51
CA PHE A 8 16.38 -8.81 1.31
C PHE A 8 15.14 -9.67 1.59
N ASP A 9 15.12 -10.42 2.70
CA ASP A 9 13.99 -11.28 3.09
C ASP A 9 12.71 -10.44 3.30
N LYS A 10 12.83 -9.29 3.95
CA LYS A 10 11.71 -8.37 4.20
C LYS A 10 11.23 -7.67 2.94
N ILE A 11 12.11 -7.18 2.08
CA ILE A 11 11.75 -6.64 0.76
C ILE A 11 11.05 -7.72 -0.07
N TYR A 12 11.57 -8.93 -0.08
CA TYR A 12 10.95 -10.03 -0.82
C TYR A 12 9.60 -10.42 -0.21
N GLY A 13 9.47 -10.34 1.12
CA GLY A 13 8.20 -10.52 1.85
C GLY A 13 7.17 -9.47 1.46
N ALA A 14 7.55 -8.19 1.41
CA ALA A 14 6.67 -7.10 1.00
C ALA A 14 6.15 -7.30 -0.44
N TRP A 15 7.03 -7.55 -1.41
CA TRP A 15 6.64 -7.83 -2.79
C TRP A 15 5.75 -9.07 -2.92
N THR A 16 6.08 -10.16 -2.22
CA THR A 16 5.25 -11.37 -2.24
C THR A 16 3.88 -11.11 -1.64
N GLY A 17 3.84 -10.35 -0.53
CA GLY A 17 2.61 -9.96 0.14
C GLY A 17 1.71 -9.11 -0.73
N LYS A 18 2.28 -8.10 -1.41
CA LYS A 18 1.58 -7.23 -2.36
C LYS A 18 0.92 -8.05 -3.47
N VAL A 19 1.73 -8.83 -4.20
CA VAL A 19 1.23 -9.61 -5.34
C VAL A 19 0.23 -10.69 -4.91
N ALA A 20 0.45 -11.34 -3.76
CA ALA A 20 -0.48 -12.36 -3.25
C ALA A 20 -1.81 -11.73 -2.83
N GLY A 21 -1.76 -10.59 -2.11
CA GLY A 21 -2.94 -9.84 -1.67
C GLY A 21 -3.74 -9.31 -2.86
N GLY A 22 -3.09 -8.61 -3.79
CA GLY A 22 -3.72 -8.08 -5.00
C GLY A 22 -4.39 -9.16 -5.83
N THR A 23 -3.67 -10.27 -6.10
CA THR A 23 -4.24 -11.42 -6.84
C THR A 23 -5.45 -12.04 -6.12
N PHE A 24 -5.45 -12.03 -4.79
CA PHE A 24 -6.57 -12.54 -3.98
C PHE A 24 -7.78 -11.60 -4.02
N GLY A 25 -7.57 -10.29 -3.94
CA GLY A 25 -8.62 -9.28 -3.92
C GLY A 25 -9.29 -9.03 -5.28
N MET A 26 -8.53 -9.09 -6.36
CA MET A 26 -8.93 -8.75 -7.72
C MET A 26 -10.26 -9.36 -8.21
N PRO A 27 -10.62 -10.64 -7.95
CA PRO A 27 -11.88 -11.21 -8.43
C PRO A 27 -13.14 -10.54 -7.88
N VAL A 28 -13.02 -9.75 -6.83
CA VAL A 28 -14.14 -9.09 -6.14
C VAL A 28 -14.01 -7.57 -6.07
N GLU A 29 -13.05 -7.01 -6.79
CA GLU A 29 -12.80 -5.58 -6.91
C GLU A 29 -14.07 -4.81 -7.29
N GLY A 30 -14.25 -3.64 -6.69
CA GLY A 30 -15.41 -2.77 -6.88
C GLY A 30 -16.73 -3.31 -6.30
N ARG A 31 -16.72 -4.49 -5.64
CA ARG A 31 -17.92 -5.05 -5.01
C ARG A 31 -18.07 -4.54 -3.58
N SER A 32 -19.32 -4.37 -3.16
CA SER A 32 -19.60 -4.05 -1.77
C SER A 32 -19.35 -5.27 -0.87
N ARG A 33 -19.00 -5.00 0.38
CA ARG A 33 -18.88 -6.01 1.43
C ARG A 33 -20.05 -6.99 1.48
N VAL A 34 -21.29 -6.49 1.39
CA VAL A 34 -22.52 -7.32 1.43
C VAL A 34 -22.53 -8.32 0.28
N VAL A 35 -22.10 -7.90 -0.90
CA VAL A 35 -22.03 -8.79 -2.07
C VAL A 35 -20.96 -9.86 -1.85
N ILE A 36 -19.78 -9.48 -1.40
CA ILE A 36 -18.66 -10.41 -1.19
C ILE A 36 -19.00 -11.45 -0.12
N THR A 37 -19.58 -11.02 1.01
CA THR A 37 -19.94 -11.94 2.11
C THR A 37 -21.09 -12.89 1.78
N ASN A 38 -21.88 -12.59 0.75
CA ASN A 38 -22.98 -13.45 0.29
C ASN A 38 -22.63 -14.26 -0.96
N MET A 39 -21.41 -14.21 -1.46
CA MET A 39 -20.96 -15.02 -2.61
C MET A 39 -20.92 -16.52 -2.25
N HIS A 40 -21.34 -17.36 -3.21
CA HIS A 40 -21.19 -18.80 -3.13
C HIS A 40 -20.39 -19.30 -4.37
N PRO A 41 -19.30 -20.06 -4.18
CA PRO A 41 -18.73 -20.44 -2.88
C PRO A 41 -18.18 -19.22 -2.14
N PRO A 42 -18.14 -19.31 -0.80
CA PRO A 42 -17.48 -18.27 -0.02
C PRO A 42 -16.02 -18.07 -0.51
N LEU A 43 -15.45 -16.89 -0.26
CA LEU A 43 -14.04 -16.61 -0.44
C LEU A 43 -13.22 -17.54 0.50
N ASP A 44 -13.18 -18.84 0.19
CA ASP A 44 -12.20 -19.79 0.76
C ASP A 44 -10.81 -19.65 0.12
N GLY A 45 -10.77 -18.81 -0.77
CA GLY A 45 -9.94 -17.84 -1.38
C GLY A 45 -8.62 -18.24 -1.94
N TRP A 46 -8.01 -19.26 -1.58
CA TRP A 46 -6.69 -19.66 -2.09
C TRP A 46 -6.83 -20.92 -2.97
N SER A 47 -7.99 -21.05 -3.64
CA SER A 47 -8.29 -22.20 -4.47
C SER A 47 -7.53 -22.14 -5.80
N LYS A 48 -7.35 -23.31 -6.43
CA LYS A 48 -6.60 -23.52 -7.67
C LYS A 48 -7.14 -22.79 -8.92
N HIS A 49 -8.19 -21.99 -8.79
CA HIS A 49 -8.94 -21.40 -9.90
C HIS A 49 -8.73 -19.89 -10.12
N HIS A 50 -7.94 -19.23 -9.29
CA HIS A 50 -7.60 -17.83 -9.54
C HIS A 50 -6.44 -17.76 -10.52
N ASN A 51 -6.74 -17.33 -11.74
CA ASN A 51 -5.70 -16.94 -12.68
C ASN A 51 -5.24 -15.55 -12.29
N GLN A 52 -3.96 -15.41 -12.02
CA GLN A 52 -3.30 -14.11 -11.89
C GLN A 52 -3.50 -13.35 -13.20
N SER A 53 -3.98 -12.13 -13.12
CA SER A 53 -4.16 -11.23 -14.27
C SER A 53 -3.21 -10.03 -14.14
N ILE A 54 -3.18 -9.17 -15.16
CA ILE A 54 -2.48 -7.90 -15.08
C ILE A 54 -3.14 -7.09 -13.98
N ASN A 55 -2.32 -6.62 -13.03
CA ASN A 55 -2.69 -5.65 -12.02
C ASN A 55 -1.91 -4.35 -12.27
N ASP A 56 -2.58 -3.21 -12.22
CA ASP A 56 -1.96 -1.90 -12.39
C ASP A 56 -1.28 -1.39 -11.11
N ASP A 57 -1.59 -1.97 -9.96
CA ASP A 57 -1.03 -1.57 -8.66
C ASP A 57 0.50 -1.63 -8.62
N GLU A 58 1.10 -2.63 -9.28
CA GLU A 58 2.55 -2.80 -9.24
C GLU A 58 3.28 -2.01 -10.34
N GLN A 59 2.61 -1.63 -11.44
CA GLN A 59 3.28 -1.09 -12.63
C GLN A 59 4.05 0.21 -12.37
N TYR A 60 3.54 1.09 -11.51
CA TYR A 60 4.17 2.38 -11.22
C TYR A 60 5.46 2.22 -10.43
N GLU A 61 5.48 1.33 -9.44
CA GLU A 61 6.68 1.02 -8.67
C GLU A 61 7.77 0.36 -9.55
N LEU A 62 7.36 -0.48 -10.50
CA LEU A 62 8.28 -1.08 -11.48
C LEU A 62 8.90 0.01 -12.37
N ILE A 63 8.12 1.02 -12.78
CA ILE A 63 8.62 2.18 -13.53
C ILE A 63 9.60 2.98 -12.69
N SER A 64 9.33 3.19 -11.41
CA SER A 64 10.22 3.89 -10.49
C SER A 64 11.55 3.14 -10.31
N ILE A 65 11.52 1.80 -10.26
CA ILE A 65 12.75 0.98 -10.27
C ILE A 65 13.52 1.18 -11.58
N LEU A 66 12.85 1.16 -12.75
CA LEU A 66 13.50 1.42 -14.05
C LEU A 66 14.12 2.81 -14.10
N ALA A 67 13.46 3.82 -13.54
CA ALA A 67 13.99 5.17 -13.46
C ALA A 67 15.25 5.24 -12.58
N LEU A 68 15.25 4.57 -11.43
CA LEU A 68 16.44 4.48 -10.56
C LEU A 68 17.61 3.76 -11.24
N GLU A 69 17.35 2.66 -11.95
CA GLU A 69 18.36 1.89 -12.67
C GLU A 69 18.96 2.63 -13.86
N ALA A 70 18.22 3.55 -14.45
CA ALA A 70 18.71 4.36 -15.58
C ALA A 70 19.73 5.43 -15.17
N LEU A 71 19.77 5.82 -13.89
CA LEU A 71 20.74 6.77 -13.36
C LEU A 71 22.09 6.08 -13.15
N ASN A 72 23.19 6.65 -13.66
CA ASN A 72 24.51 6.27 -13.22
C ASN A 72 24.79 6.74 -11.78
N ASP A 73 25.90 6.30 -11.16
CA ASP A 73 26.18 6.61 -9.75
C ASP A 73 26.38 8.11 -9.49
N ASP A 74 26.98 8.85 -10.42
CA ASP A 74 27.19 10.28 -10.26
C ASP A 74 25.87 11.06 -10.36
N GLU A 75 25.03 10.71 -11.34
CA GLU A 75 23.67 11.30 -11.47
C GLU A 75 22.82 11.00 -10.25
N PHE A 76 22.84 9.76 -9.79
CA PHE A 76 22.10 9.33 -8.62
C PHE A 76 22.53 10.11 -7.35
N ALA A 77 23.84 10.20 -7.10
CA ALA A 77 24.37 10.96 -5.96
C ALA A 77 24.01 12.46 -6.03
N ASN A 78 24.10 13.06 -7.22
CA ASN A 78 23.73 14.45 -7.41
C ASN A 78 22.23 14.69 -7.15
N ARG A 79 21.35 13.80 -7.63
CA ARG A 79 19.90 13.88 -7.42
C ARG A 79 19.49 13.64 -5.97
N ILE A 80 20.14 12.70 -5.25
CA ILE A 80 19.95 12.56 -3.80
C ILE A 80 20.29 13.87 -3.09
N LYS A 81 21.45 14.43 -3.36
CA LYS A 81 21.90 15.67 -2.72
C LYS A 81 20.99 16.86 -3.01
N ALA A 82 20.39 16.88 -4.20
CA ALA A 82 19.44 17.91 -4.62
C ALA A 82 18.02 17.65 -4.12
N GLY A 83 17.70 16.45 -3.63
CA GLY A 83 16.33 16.05 -3.28
C GLY A 83 15.42 15.89 -4.50
N THR A 84 15.94 15.50 -5.67
CA THR A 84 15.23 15.49 -6.97
C THR A 84 15.35 14.15 -7.69
N ILE A 85 15.33 13.04 -6.96
CA ILE A 85 15.44 11.69 -7.54
C ILE A 85 14.34 11.46 -8.57
N PHE A 86 13.10 11.76 -8.22
CA PHE A 86 11.93 11.65 -9.09
C PHE A 86 11.38 13.03 -9.46
N GLU A 87 12.26 13.90 -9.97
CA GLU A 87 11.80 15.13 -10.58
C GLU A 87 10.64 14.83 -11.57
N PRO A 88 9.53 15.60 -11.57
CA PRO A 88 8.31 15.25 -12.30
C PRO A 88 8.50 14.95 -13.79
N ASP A 89 9.28 15.74 -14.49
CA ASP A 89 9.59 15.51 -15.92
C ASP A 89 10.42 14.25 -16.13
N TYR A 90 11.32 13.94 -15.20
CA TYR A 90 12.14 12.73 -15.28
C TYR A 90 11.28 11.48 -15.13
N LEU A 91 10.56 11.34 -14.02
CA LEU A 91 9.72 10.16 -13.77
C LEU A 91 8.57 10.09 -14.78
N GLY A 92 7.95 11.22 -15.09
CA GLY A 92 6.88 11.31 -16.09
C GLY A 92 7.31 10.85 -17.49
N SER A 93 8.58 11.07 -17.87
CA SER A 93 9.12 10.56 -19.13
C SER A 93 9.12 9.03 -19.17
N PHE A 94 9.34 8.36 -18.04
CA PHE A 94 9.24 6.90 -17.92
C PHE A 94 7.78 6.42 -17.99
N TRP A 95 6.83 7.17 -17.41
CA TRP A 95 5.41 6.86 -17.57
C TRP A 95 5.00 6.88 -19.04
N LEU A 96 5.35 7.90 -19.80
CA LEU A 96 5.06 7.98 -21.24
C LEU A 96 5.70 6.84 -22.04
N LYS A 97 6.88 6.42 -21.64
CA LYS A 97 7.64 5.37 -22.32
C LYS A 97 7.07 3.97 -22.05
N TYR A 98 6.76 3.64 -20.80
CA TYR A 98 6.51 2.27 -20.37
C TYR A 98 5.05 1.93 -20.11
N LEU A 99 4.19 2.89 -19.71
CA LEU A 99 2.77 2.62 -19.47
C LEU A 99 2.05 2.20 -20.75
N LEU A 100 1.17 1.23 -20.59
CA LEU A 100 0.18 0.86 -21.60
C LEU A 100 -1.12 1.60 -21.28
N PRO A 101 -1.60 2.54 -22.14
CA PRO A 101 -2.73 3.41 -21.83
C PRO A 101 -4.03 2.69 -21.43
N GLN A 102 -4.21 1.43 -21.83
CA GLN A 102 -5.38 0.61 -21.46
C GLN A 102 -5.33 0.08 -20.02
N TYR A 103 -4.19 0.19 -19.34
CA TYR A 103 -3.99 -0.18 -17.94
C TYR A 103 -3.63 1.03 -17.06
N VAL A 104 -4.06 2.22 -17.48
CA VAL A 104 -3.90 3.46 -16.71
C VAL A 104 -5.29 4.00 -16.41
N PHE A 105 -5.62 4.20 -15.15
CA PHE A 105 -6.98 4.52 -14.72
C PHE A 105 -7.02 5.82 -13.91
N THR A 106 -8.20 6.34 -13.71
CA THR A 106 -8.55 7.44 -12.80
C THR A 106 -7.54 8.59 -12.73
N ALA A 107 -6.92 8.84 -11.59
CA ALA A 107 -6.00 9.96 -11.36
C ALA A 107 -4.77 9.89 -12.26
N GLU A 108 -4.17 8.72 -12.38
CA GLU A 108 -3.00 8.49 -13.24
C GLU A 108 -3.32 8.69 -14.71
N LYS A 109 -4.55 8.29 -15.13
CA LYS A 109 -5.01 8.51 -16.50
C LYS A 109 -5.19 9.98 -16.82
N CYS A 110 -5.76 10.76 -15.88
CA CYS A 110 -5.89 12.20 -16.05
C CYS A 110 -4.52 12.86 -16.14
N ALA A 111 -3.59 12.54 -15.23
CA ALA A 111 -2.24 13.10 -15.27
C ALA A 111 -1.49 12.71 -16.55
N TYR A 112 -1.56 11.45 -16.97
CA TYR A 112 -0.96 10.96 -18.21
C TYR A 112 -1.52 11.68 -19.45
N ASP A 113 -2.83 11.87 -19.53
CA ASP A 113 -3.48 12.56 -20.66
C ASP A 113 -3.19 14.06 -20.64
N ASN A 114 -3.19 14.70 -19.47
CA ASN A 114 -2.81 16.10 -19.30
C ASN A 114 -1.37 16.34 -19.80
N ALA A 115 -0.42 15.53 -19.36
CA ALA A 115 0.97 15.62 -19.79
C ALA A 115 1.12 15.39 -21.30
N LYS A 116 0.40 14.43 -21.88
CA LYS A 116 0.35 14.23 -23.35
C LYS A 116 -0.24 15.41 -24.10
N ALA A 117 -1.11 16.18 -23.47
CA ALA A 117 -1.67 17.41 -24.04
C ALA A 117 -0.76 18.65 -23.88
N GLY A 118 0.42 18.49 -23.24
CA GLY A 118 1.41 19.54 -23.07
C GLY A 118 1.40 20.22 -21.70
N VAL A 119 0.58 19.76 -20.76
CA VAL A 119 0.63 20.23 -19.37
C VAL A 119 1.95 19.79 -18.74
N PRO A 120 2.72 20.67 -18.08
CA PRO A 120 3.91 20.26 -17.33
C PRO A 120 3.58 19.20 -16.29
N TRP A 121 4.48 18.22 -16.10
CA TRP A 121 4.22 17.11 -15.18
C TRP A 121 3.98 17.54 -13.73
N GLU A 122 4.59 18.64 -13.28
CA GLU A 122 4.36 19.23 -11.95
C GLU A 122 2.90 19.67 -11.73
N HIS A 123 2.16 19.92 -12.81
CA HIS A 123 0.75 20.34 -12.82
C HIS A 123 -0.20 19.28 -13.37
N ALA A 124 0.31 18.18 -13.89
CA ALA A 124 -0.50 17.15 -14.53
C ALA A 124 -1.51 16.51 -13.57
N GLY A 125 -1.17 16.46 -12.27
CA GLY A 125 -2.02 15.96 -11.20
C GLY A 125 -2.92 17.00 -10.52
N ASP A 126 -2.86 18.28 -10.90
CA ASP A 126 -3.65 19.33 -10.23
C ASP A 126 -5.14 19.14 -10.47
N TYR A 127 -5.95 19.47 -9.47
CA TYR A 127 -7.41 19.45 -9.60
C TYR A 127 -7.92 20.33 -10.72
N VAL A 128 -7.30 21.50 -10.88
CA VAL A 128 -7.58 22.45 -11.96
C VAL A 128 -6.29 23.15 -12.33
N TYR A 129 -5.98 23.17 -13.63
CA TYR A 129 -4.83 23.89 -14.18
C TYR A 129 -5.19 24.55 -15.50
N GLU A 130 -4.93 25.83 -15.61
CA GLU A 130 -5.15 26.60 -16.85
C GLU A 130 -3.85 26.72 -17.64
N HIS A 131 -3.82 26.19 -18.84
CA HIS A 131 -2.67 26.21 -19.72
C HIS A 131 -3.07 26.53 -21.15
N GLU A 132 -2.42 27.53 -21.78
CA GLU A 132 -2.67 27.95 -23.16
C GLU A 132 -4.15 28.24 -23.48
N GLY A 133 -4.89 28.80 -22.52
CA GLY A 133 -6.31 29.15 -22.67
C GLY A 133 -7.26 27.95 -22.60
N LYS A 134 -6.79 26.82 -22.16
CA LYS A 134 -7.59 25.59 -21.86
C LYS A 134 -7.53 25.26 -20.39
N VAL A 135 -8.60 24.68 -19.90
CA VAL A 135 -8.67 24.14 -18.54
C VAL A 135 -8.44 22.63 -18.57
N TYR A 136 -7.45 22.22 -17.82
CA TYR A 136 -7.12 20.82 -17.55
C TYR A 136 -7.43 20.52 -16.09
N GLY A 137 -7.51 19.25 -15.72
CA GLY A 137 -7.71 18.90 -14.33
C GLY A 137 -7.70 17.42 -14.09
N ASN A 138 -7.59 17.09 -12.80
CA ASN A 138 -7.61 15.74 -12.29
C ASN A 138 -8.60 15.65 -11.13
N GLU A 139 -9.85 15.39 -11.44
CA GLU A 139 -10.91 15.27 -10.44
C GLU A 139 -10.79 14.04 -9.53
N TYR A 140 -9.78 13.22 -9.75
CA TYR A 140 -9.49 11.99 -8.99
C TYR A 140 -8.19 12.06 -8.18
N ALA A 141 -7.59 13.26 -8.04
CA ALA A 141 -6.28 13.43 -7.42
C ALA A 141 -6.20 13.02 -5.93
N ASP A 142 -7.33 12.80 -5.26
CA ASP A 142 -7.49 12.29 -3.90
C ASP A 142 -7.84 10.79 -3.82
N TRP A 143 -7.81 10.07 -4.95
CA TRP A 143 -8.14 8.65 -5.01
C TRP A 143 -6.92 7.78 -4.70
N ILE A 144 -7.15 6.46 -4.60
CA ILE A 144 -6.21 5.46 -4.05
C ILE A 144 -4.92 5.29 -4.86
N GLY A 145 -4.85 5.77 -6.09
CA GLY A 145 -3.74 5.47 -6.99
C GLY A 145 -2.34 5.81 -6.47
N ALA A 146 -2.20 6.83 -5.60
CA ALA A 146 -0.94 7.05 -4.90
C ALA A 146 -0.71 6.00 -3.80
N GLN A 147 -1.72 5.72 -2.99
CA GLN A 147 -1.63 4.76 -1.88
C GLN A 147 -1.21 3.36 -2.36
N MET A 148 -1.72 2.89 -3.52
CA MET A 148 -1.43 1.56 -4.06
C MET A 148 0.03 1.37 -4.53
N LYS A 149 0.85 2.41 -4.59
CA LYS A 149 2.24 2.38 -5.09
C LYS A 149 3.29 2.88 -4.07
N GLY A 150 2.87 3.11 -2.83
CA GLY A 150 3.74 3.65 -1.77
C GLY A 150 4.76 2.67 -1.20
N GLU A 151 4.60 1.36 -1.38
CA GLU A 151 5.41 0.35 -0.70
C GLU A 151 6.88 0.41 -1.07
N LEU A 152 7.18 0.71 -2.35
CA LEU A 152 8.55 0.75 -2.85
C LEU A 152 9.43 1.69 -2.03
N TYR A 153 8.93 2.87 -1.66
CA TYR A 153 9.74 3.91 -1.00
C TYR A 153 10.14 3.52 0.41
N GLY A 154 9.25 2.83 1.12
CA GLY A 154 9.57 2.22 2.41
C GLY A 154 10.57 1.07 2.29
N MET A 155 10.52 0.28 1.22
CA MET A 155 11.49 -0.78 0.94
C MET A 155 12.89 -0.21 0.62
N LEU A 156 12.94 0.94 -0.06
CA LEU A 156 14.20 1.60 -0.44
C LEU A 156 14.87 2.31 0.74
N LEU A 157 14.10 2.85 1.66
CA LEU A 157 14.55 3.71 2.75
C LEU A 157 13.94 3.29 4.11
N PRO A 158 14.33 2.10 4.63
CA PRO A 158 13.84 1.61 5.92
C PRO A 158 14.27 2.49 7.10
N ALA A 159 13.37 2.66 8.08
CA ALA A 159 13.58 3.45 9.29
C ALA A 159 14.31 2.66 10.39
N TRP A 160 15.56 2.27 10.16
CA TRP A 160 16.32 1.29 10.96
C TRP A 160 16.35 1.50 12.47
N SER A 161 16.32 2.74 12.96
CA SER A 161 16.37 3.04 14.40
C SER A 161 14.99 3.36 14.98
N TRP A 162 13.91 3.06 14.28
CA TRP A 162 12.55 3.40 14.71
C TRP A 162 12.21 2.85 16.11
N TYR A 163 12.55 1.58 16.36
CA TYR A 163 12.26 0.91 17.63
C TYR A 163 13.27 1.23 18.74
N GLU A 164 14.37 1.89 18.41
CA GLU A 164 15.36 2.38 19.40
C GLU A 164 14.94 3.72 20.00
N GLN A 165 14.01 4.43 19.36
CA GLN A 165 13.53 5.73 19.80
C GLN A 165 12.27 5.62 20.66
N SER A 166 12.22 6.37 21.77
CA SER A 166 11.06 6.41 22.65
C SER A 166 9.94 7.34 22.14
N LYS A 167 10.23 8.18 21.15
CA LYS A 167 9.29 9.13 20.53
C LYS A 167 9.35 8.99 19.01
N PRO A 168 8.26 9.39 18.30
CA PRO A 168 8.31 9.57 16.85
C PRO A 168 9.47 10.47 16.47
N ASP A 169 10.14 10.13 15.37
CA ASP A 169 11.28 10.88 14.88
C ASP A 169 11.14 11.06 13.37
N LEU A 170 10.83 12.28 12.96
CA LEU A 170 10.67 12.66 11.57
C LEU A 170 11.95 12.39 10.76
N GLU A 171 13.12 12.62 11.34
CA GLU A 171 14.41 12.45 10.64
C GLU A 171 14.60 11.02 10.12
N LEU A 172 14.02 10.01 10.81
CA LEU A 172 14.09 8.60 10.38
C LEU A 172 13.22 8.30 9.16
N LEU A 173 12.08 8.97 9.04
CA LEU A 173 11.13 8.75 7.94
C LEU A 173 11.24 9.79 6.82
N LYS A 174 11.81 10.96 7.10
CA LYS A 174 11.87 12.06 6.14
C LYS A 174 12.46 11.67 4.78
N PRO A 175 13.57 10.91 4.67
CA PRO A 175 14.08 10.50 3.36
C PRO A 175 13.09 9.65 2.56
N CYS A 176 12.35 8.76 3.24
CA CYS A 176 11.31 7.94 2.64
C CYS A 176 10.12 8.80 2.18
N LEU A 177 9.66 9.71 3.04
CA LEU A 177 8.55 10.61 2.76
C LEU A 177 8.88 11.57 1.61
N ASP A 178 10.08 12.15 1.58
CA ASP A 178 10.53 13.04 0.51
C ASP A 178 10.55 12.32 -0.86
N LEU A 179 10.97 11.06 -0.89
CA LEU A 179 11.01 10.26 -2.11
C LEU A 179 9.60 9.88 -2.58
N SER A 180 8.76 9.44 -1.67
CA SER A 180 7.36 9.10 -1.91
C SER A 180 6.56 10.32 -2.39
N LEU A 181 6.75 11.48 -1.76
CA LEU A 181 6.11 12.73 -2.18
C LEU A 181 6.40 13.08 -3.64
N GLN A 182 7.64 12.91 -4.11
CA GLN A 182 8.00 13.21 -5.49
C GLN A 182 7.23 12.33 -6.50
N ASP A 183 6.99 11.06 -6.17
CA ASP A 183 6.19 10.17 -7.01
C ASP A 183 4.70 10.51 -6.92
N ALA A 184 4.17 10.73 -5.71
CA ALA A 184 2.77 11.04 -5.49
C ALA A 184 2.32 12.29 -6.27
N LEU A 185 3.17 13.32 -6.31
CA LEU A 185 2.90 14.60 -6.97
C LEU A 185 2.65 14.49 -8.47
N ILE A 186 3.09 13.43 -9.13
CA ILE A 186 2.85 13.20 -10.56
C ILE A 186 1.36 13.19 -10.89
N ALA A 187 0.53 12.57 -10.03
CA ALA A 187 -0.89 12.39 -10.32
C ALA A 187 -1.83 12.75 -9.15
N HIS A 188 -1.32 13.00 -7.95
CA HIS A 188 -2.17 13.12 -6.76
C HIS A 188 -1.94 14.41 -5.98
N ARG A 189 -2.93 14.75 -5.13
CA ARG A 189 -2.93 15.94 -4.27
C ARG A 189 -3.59 15.59 -2.93
N GLU A 190 -3.27 16.38 -1.89
CA GLU A 190 -3.92 16.35 -0.58
C GLU A 190 -3.96 14.93 0.03
N VAL A 191 -5.13 14.44 0.44
CA VAL A 191 -5.27 13.11 1.07
C VAL A 191 -4.80 11.96 0.18
N GLY A 192 -4.80 12.12 -1.15
CA GLY A 192 -4.22 11.14 -2.07
C GLY A 192 -2.71 10.99 -1.81
N ILE A 193 -2.00 12.11 -1.66
CA ILE A 193 -0.58 12.11 -1.28
C ILE A 193 -0.40 11.49 0.12
N VAL A 194 -1.22 11.89 1.11
CA VAL A 194 -1.13 11.34 2.47
C VAL A 194 -1.23 9.82 2.47
N GLY A 195 -2.08 9.25 1.59
CA GLY A 195 -2.20 7.79 1.43
C GLY A 195 -0.89 7.11 1.03
N GLU A 196 -0.16 7.67 0.07
CA GLU A 196 1.14 7.14 -0.34
C GLU A 196 2.20 7.29 0.75
N LEU A 197 2.27 8.47 1.39
CA LEU A 197 3.19 8.73 2.49
C LEU A 197 2.96 7.77 3.66
N PHE A 198 1.71 7.49 3.99
CA PHE A 198 1.36 6.54 5.05
C PHE A 198 1.83 5.12 4.73
N ILE A 199 1.55 4.61 3.51
CA ILE A 199 2.00 3.28 3.09
C ILE A 199 3.53 3.21 3.07
N SER A 200 4.20 4.22 2.54
CA SER A 200 5.66 4.30 2.52
C SER A 200 6.25 4.26 3.92
N ALA A 201 5.70 5.07 4.83
CA ALA A 201 6.15 5.13 6.22
C ALA A 201 5.96 3.79 6.96
N ILE A 202 4.78 3.17 6.83
CA ILE A 202 4.50 1.91 7.55
C ILE A 202 5.34 0.75 7.01
N ILE A 203 5.65 0.71 5.71
CA ILE A 203 6.59 -0.26 5.13
C ILE A 203 8.02 -0.01 5.65
N ALA A 204 8.48 1.25 5.70
CA ALA A 204 9.80 1.59 6.22
C ALA A 204 9.97 1.17 7.69
N VAL A 205 8.93 1.35 8.50
CA VAL A 205 8.87 0.93 9.91
C VAL A 205 8.79 -0.59 10.02
N ALA A 206 7.96 -1.25 9.23
CA ALA A 206 7.78 -2.70 9.22
C ALA A 206 9.10 -3.43 8.87
N ILE A 207 9.86 -2.92 7.91
CA ILE A 207 11.19 -3.48 7.58
C ILE A 207 12.18 -3.29 8.74
N ALA A 208 12.12 -2.16 9.43
CA ALA A 208 12.99 -1.88 10.58
C ALA A 208 12.62 -2.72 11.83
N HIS A 209 11.41 -3.28 11.88
CA HIS A 209 10.99 -4.15 12.96
C HIS A 209 11.83 -5.43 12.97
N ASN A 210 12.63 -5.61 14.01
CA ASN A 210 13.43 -6.81 14.21
C ASN A 210 12.98 -7.54 15.48
N PRO A 211 12.03 -8.48 15.37
CA PRO A 211 11.57 -9.28 16.51
C PRO A 211 12.60 -10.33 16.95
N PHE A 212 13.57 -10.63 16.09
CA PHE A 212 14.59 -11.61 16.34
C PHE A 212 15.95 -10.94 16.53
N GLU A 213 16.54 -11.03 17.72
CA GLU A 213 17.96 -11.34 17.71
C GLU A 213 18.06 -12.66 16.96
N TYR A 214 18.51 -12.63 15.72
CA TYR A 214 18.72 -13.81 14.90
C TYR A 214 19.66 -14.75 15.68
N LYS A 215 19.08 -15.64 16.49
CA LYS A 215 19.80 -16.79 17.03
C LYS A 215 20.02 -17.69 15.84
N GLU A 216 21.29 -17.89 15.53
CA GLU A 216 21.76 -18.82 14.50
C GLU A 216 20.89 -20.08 14.45
N GLU A 217 20.48 -20.45 13.23
CA GLU A 217 19.85 -21.70 12.86
C GLU A 217 18.38 -21.93 13.27
N ILE A 218 17.44 -21.34 12.52
CA ILE A 218 16.17 -22.02 12.31
C ILE A 218 16.42 -23.09 11.24
N ASN A 219 16.77 -24.30 11.70
CA ASN A 219 16.84 -25.48 10.87
C ASN A 219 15.41 -25.89 10.48
N PHE A 220 14.94 -25.43 9.34
CA PHE A 220 13.70 -25.94 8.76
C PHE A 220 13.90 -27.42 8.43
N PRO A 221 13.11 -28.35 9.01
CA PRO A 221 13.22 -29.75 8.66
C PRO A 221 12.87 -29.92 7.17
N LYS A 222 13.80 -30.47 6.39
CA LYS A 222 13.63 -30.79 4.96
C LYS A 222 12.46 -31.75 4.69
N SER A 223 11.78 -32.24 5.73
CA SER A 223 10.62 -33.13 5.68
C SER A 223 9.27 -32.46 5.55
N ALA A 224 9.16 -31.13 5.69
CA ALA A 224 7.89 -30.40 5.58
C ALA A 224 7.33 -30.30 4.15
N VAL A 225 8.05 -30.81 3.14
CA VAL A 225 7.67 -30.68 1.71
C VAL A 225 6.78 -31.83 1.21
N LYS A 226 6.48 -32.83 2.03
CA LYS A 226 5.77 -34.04 1.58
C LYS A 226 4.65 -34.47 2.51
N ARG A 227 3.49 -33.85 2.51
CA ARG A 227 2.18 -34.45 2.90
C ARG A 227 1.11 -33.37 3.10
N TRP A 228 0.32 -33.10 2.09
CA TRP A 228 -0.58 -31.95 2.03
C TRP A 228 -2.06 -32.23 2.33
N ASP A 229 -2.48 -33.48 2.51
CA ASP A 229 -3.90 -33.81 2.65
C ASP A 229 -4.38 -34.05 4.10
N LYS A 230 -3.49 -33.98 5.10
CA LYS A 230 -3.85 -34.18 6.51
C LYS A 230 -3.22 -33.19 7.50
N GLU A 231 -2.27 -32.36 7.07
CA GLU A 231 -1.40 -31.55 7.95
C GLU A 231 -1.77 -30.06 7.98
N GLU A 232 -2.83 -29.62 7.29
CA GLU A 232 -3.21 -28.18 7.25
C GLU A 232 -3.51 -27.58 8.64
N LYS A 233 -3.96 -28.37 9.61
CA LYS A 233 -4.26 -27.88 10.96
C LYS A 233 -3.01 -27.75 11.85
N GLU A 234 -2.04 -28.63 11.71
CA GLU A 234 -0.80 -28.60 12.52
C GLU A 234 0.18 -27.54 12.02
N ASP A 235 0.20 -27.25 10.70
CA ASP A 235 1.03 -26.18 10.12
C ASP A 235 0.52 -24.79 10.51
N VAL A 236 -0.78 -24.59 10.66
CA VAL A 236 -1.37 -23.30 11.07
C VAL A 236 -1.03 -22.96 12.51
N GLU A 237 -1.07 -23.94 13.44
CA GLU A 237 -0.71 -23.72 14.84
C GLU A 237 0.80 -23.47 15.01
N GLY A 238 1.64 -24.23 14.33
CA GLY A 238 3.09 -24.03 14.35
C GLY A 238 3.51 -22.70 13.73
N PHE A 239 2.80 -22.25 12.72
CA PHE A 239 3.02 -20.97 12.06
C PHE A 239 2.56 -19.81 12.96
N LYS A 240 1.38 -19.88 13.57
CA LYS A 240 0.90 -18.88 14.54
C LYS A 240 1.89 -18.73 15.69
N GLN A 241 2.44 -19.82 16.20
CA GLN A 241 3.44 -19.80 17.26
C GLN A 241 4.75 -19.11 16.82
N GLN A 242 5.14 -19.18 15.55
CA GLN A 242 6.31 -18.47 15.02
C GLN A 242 6.03 -16.98 14.83
N VAL A 243 4.84 -16.60 14.39
CA VAL A 243 4.38 -15.20 14.28
C VAL A 243 4.24 -14.58 15.68
N ASP A 244 3.68 -15.30 16.64
CA ASP A 244 3.61 -14.87 18.05
C ASP A 244 5.01 -14.67 18.65
N GLN A 245 5.99 -15.53 18.30
CA GLN A 245 7.39 -15.36 18.67
C GLN A 245 8.06 -14.18 17.96
N ALA A 246 7.57 -13.78 16.79
CA ALA A 246 8.01 -12.60 16.06
C ALA A 246 7.54 -11.29 16.71
N GLY A 247 6.65 -11.36 17.71
CA GLY A 247 6.15 -10.18 18.40
C GLY A 247 5.34 -9.21 17.53
N ILE A 248 4.82 -9.69 16.38
CA ILE A 248 4.00 -8.91 15.49
C ILE A 248 2.54 -9.17 15.85
N CYS A 249 2.00 -8.26 16.61
CA CYS A 249 0.59 -8.26 17.01
C CYS A 249 -0.05 -6.92 16.67
N SER A 250 -1.33 -6.86 16.78
CA SER A 250 -2.09 -5.63 16.49
C SER A 250 -1.65 -4.45 17.36
N GLU A 251 -1.22 -4.68 18.59
CA GLU A 251 -0.70 -3.64 19.48
C GLU A 251 0.58 -2.97 18.93
N THR A 252 1.48 -3.76 18.32
CA THR A 252 2.68 -3.22 17.64
C THR A 252 2.26 -2.35 16.47
N ILE A 253 1.35 -2.84 15.62
CA ILE A 253 0.85 -2.12 14.44
C ILE A 253 0.13 -0.84 14.85
N ILE A 254 -0.71 -0.87 15.90
CA ILE A 254 -1.37 0.33 16.45
C ILE A 254 -0.35 1.35 16.93
N SER A 255 0.68 0.91 17.65
CA SER A 255 1.74 1.80 18.12
C SER A 255 2.44 2.50 16.94
N ASP A 256 2.78 1.73 15.90
CA ASP A 256 3.44 2.26 14.71
C ASP A 256 2.53 3.23 13.95
N ILE A 257 1.26 2.91 13.73
CA ILE A 257 0.29 3.80 13.08
C ILE A 257 0.17 5.14 13.83
N LYS A 258 0.04 5.11 15.17
CA LYS A 258 -0.07 6.33 15.98
C LYS A 258 1.19 7.19 15.89
N ARG A 259 2.37 6.58 15.95
CA ARG A 259 3.65 7.30 15.81
C ARG A 259 3.85 7.87 14.41
N ILE A 260 3.46 7.12 13.37
CA ILE A 260 3.48 7.60 11.98
C ILE A 260 2.54 8.80 11.79
N LYS A 261 1.35 8.81 12.41
CA LYS A 261 0.47 9.98 12.39
C LYS A 261 1.16 11.23 12.93
N GLU A 262 1.85 11.14 14.06
CA GLU A 262 2.59 12.27 14.64
C GLU A 262 3.70 12.75 13.70
N VAL A 263 4.43 11.83 13.05
CA VAL A 263 5.46 12.18 12.06
C VAL A 263 4.86 12.85 10.83
N LEU A 264 3.72 12.36 10.31
CA LEU A 264 3.06 12.95 9.15
C LEU A 264 2.50 14.34 9.45
N LEU A 265 1.98 14.60 10.65
CA LEU A 265 1.56 15.93 11.09
C LEU A 265 2.76 16.90 11.15
N GLU A 266 3.90 16.45 11.68
CA GLU A 266 5.12 17.25 11.67
C GLU A 266 5.62 17.49 10.24
N TYR A 267 5.65 16.46 9.39
CA TYR A 267 6.05 16.56 7.98
C TYR A 267 5.17 17.53 7.20
N ALA A 268 3.85 17.48 7.39
CA ALA A 268 2.90 18.40 6.76
C ALA A 268 3.19 19.87 7.10
N SER A 269 3.71 20.16 8.29
CA SER A 269 4.11 21.51 8.67
C SER A 269 5.36 22.05 7.95
N LEU A 270 6.10 21.17 7.26
CA LEU A 270 7.36 21.48 6.57
C LEU A 270 7.25 21.47 5.05
N THR A 271 6.07 21.16 4.49
CA THR A 271 5.83 21.09 3.04
C THR A 271 4.60 21.89 2.65
N ASP A 272 4.59 22.42 1.43
CA ASP A 272 3.43 23.14 0.86
C ASP A 272 2.45 22.20 0.14
N TRP A 273 2.72 20.90 0.08
CA TRP A 273 1.97 19.95 -0.75
C TRP A 273 0.83 19.24 -0.03
N ILE A 274 0.92 19.12 1.29
CA ILE A 274 -0.14 18.60 2.15
C ILE A 274 -0.25 19.49 3.39
N SER A 275 -1.44 19.57 3.95
CA SER A 275 -1.71 20.29 5.20
C SER A 275 -1.87 19.32 6.38
N THR A 276 -1.82 19.84 7.61
CA THR A 276 -2.17 19.08 8.82
C THR A 276 -3.63 18.63 8.79
N GLU A 277 -4.51 19.41 8.17
CA GLU A 277 -5.92 19.08 7.96
C GLU A 277 -6.11 17.86 7.03
N ASP A 278 -5.26 17.72 6.00
CA ASP A 278 -5.26 16.53 5.13
C ASP A 278 -4.87 15.27 5.93
N VAL A 279 -3.85 15.38 6.76
CA VAL A 279 -3.42 14.28 7.64
C VAL A 279 -4.53 13.94 8.64
N ASP A 280 -5.11 14.93 9.31
CA ASP A 280 -6.22 14.72 10.26
C ASP A 280 -7.43 14.11 9.56
N LEU A 281 -7.79 14.56 8.37
CA LEU A 281 -8.87 13.97 7.57
C LEU A 281 -8.57 12.50 7.23
N TYR A 282 -7.36 12.19 6.80
CA TYR A 282 -6.94 10.82 6.51
C TYR A 282 -7.08 9.91 7.74
N PHE A 283 -6.56 10.36 8.90
CA PHE A 283 -6.62 9.58 10.14
C PHE A 283 -7.99 9.56 10.80
N SER A 284 -8.91 10.47 10.46
CA SER A 284 -10.31 10.39 10.92
C SER A 284 -11.03 9.13 10.47
N PHE A 285 -10.50 8.42 9.46
CA PHE A 285 -10.98 7.11 9.00
C PHE A 285 -10.23 5.93 9.64
N ILE A 286 -9.09 6.16 10.27
CA ILE A 286 -8.28 5.14 10.94
C ILE A 286 -8.56 5.11 12.45
N ASP A 287 -8.55 6.27 13.11
CA ASP A 287 -8.68 6.38 14.56
C ASP A 287 -9.90 5.67 15.13
N PRO A 288 -11.12 5.79 14.54
CA PRO A 288 -12.29 5.07 15.06
C PRO A 288 -12.16 3.54 14.99
N ILE A 289 -11.37 3.02 14.04
CA ILE A 289 -11.11 1.58 13.93
C ILE A 289 -10.19 1.12 15.05
N ILE A 290 -9.13 1.89 15.31
CA ILE A 290 -8.19 1.63 16.41
C ILE A 290 -8.92 1.69 17.76
N ASP A 291 -9.72 2.72 17.99
CA ASP A 291 -10.47 2.91 19.22
C ASP A 291 -11.45 1.75 19.43
N ASN A 292 -12.22 1.37 18.40
CA ASN A 292 -13.12 0.24 18.48
C ASN A 292 -12.39 -1.09 18.77
N TYR A 293 -11.22 -1.29 18.17
CA TYR A 293 -10.40 -2.49 18.42
C TYR A 293 -9.90 -2.53 19.87
N ILE A 294 -9.48 -1.38 20.43
CA ILE A 294 -8.99 -1.28 21.82
C ILE A 294 -10.13 -1.49 22.82
N ASP A 295 -11.28 -0.82 22.59
CA ASP A 295 -12.42 -0.79 23.52
C ASP A 295 -13.23 -2.08 23.56
N ASN A 296 -13.12 -2.94 22.53
CA ASN A 296 -13.88 -4.17 22.39
C ASN A 296 -12.98 -5.41 22.29
N PRO A 297 -12.23 -5.79 23.34
CA PRO A 297 -11.29 -6.93 23.30
C PRO A 297 -11.98 -8.27 22.96
N ASP A 298 -13.24 -8.43 23.33
CA ASP A 298 -14.01 -9.65 23.02
C ASP A 298 -14.34 -9.80 21.52
N SER A 299 -14.25 -8.71 20.75
CA SER A 299 -14.44 -8.73 19.31
C SER A 299 -13.22 -9.26 18.54
N ARG A 300 -12.07 -9.37 19.21
CA ARG A 300 -10.80 -9.82 18.64
C ARG A 300 -10.74 -11.34 18.47
N GLU A 301 -11.54 -12.11 19.25
CA GLU A 301 -11.58 -13.58 19.14
C GLU A 301 -12.26 -13.98 17.82
N TRP A 302 -11.45 -14.39 16.88
CA TRP A 302 -11.85 -15.06 15.66
C TRP A 302 -12.12 -16.54 15.97
N GLU A 303 -13.30 -16.84 16.53
CA GLU A 303 -13.76 -18.22 16.53
C GLU A 303 -13.90 -18.70 15.08
N THR A 304 -13.54 -19.94 14.87
CA THR A 304 -13.53 -20.72 13.64
C THR A 304 -14.80 -20.66 12.76
N ASN A 305 -15.77 -19.86 13.14
CA ASN A 305 -16.98 -19.58 12.40
C ASN A 305 -16.99 -18.14 11.85
N PHE A 306 -16.16 -17.91 10.83
CA PHE A 306 -16.11 -16.71 10.02
C PHE A 306 -17.50 -16.16 9.56
N TYR A 307 -18.53 -17.00 9.60
CA TYR A 307 -19.87 -16.67 9.14
C TYR A 307 -20.86 -16.25 10.21
N ALA A 308 -20.63 -16.46 11.50
CA ALA A 308 -21.74 -16.44 12.43
C ALA A 308 -21.75 -15.34 13.52
N LYS A 309 -20.65 -14.91 14.13
CA LYS A 309 -20.72 -14.06 15.33
C LYS A 309 -19.83 -12.82 15.38
N SER A 310 -18.61 -12.87 14.88
CA SER A 310 -17.66 -11.73 14.93
C SER A 310 -17.99 -10.62 13.92
N LYS A 311 -19.01 -10.79 13.12
CA LYS A 311 -19.51 -9.89 12.08
C LYS A 311 -19.82 -8.46 12.54
N LYS A 312 -19.91 -8.19 13.83
CA LYS A 312 -20.67 -6.98 14.26
C LYS A 312 -19.82 -5.74 14.49
N ASP A 313 -18.57 -5.88 14.89
CA ASP A 313 -17.84 -4.74 15.45
C ASP A 313 -16.99 -3.98 14.44
N TRP A 314 -16.12 -4.63 13.67
CA TRP A 314 -15.41 -3.97 12.57
C TRP A 314 -16.36 -3.50 11.46
N GLN A 315 -17.45 -4.25 11.23
CA GLN A 315 -18.49 -3.85 10.28
C GLN A 315 -19.19 -2.55 10.69
N LYS A 316 -19.43 -2.35 11.98
CA LYS A 316 -20.05 -1.09 12.48
C LYS A 316 -19.13 0.10 12.31
N SER A 317 -17.81 -0.10 12.52
CA SER A 317 -16.82 0.96 12.29
C SER A 317 -16.84 1.42 10.83
N LEU A 318 -16.84 0.48 9.88
CA LEU A 318 -16.92 0.81 8.45
C LEU A 318 -18.25 1.45 8.05
N ASP A 319 -19.39 0.99 8.59
CA ASP A 319 -20.71 1.56 8.26
C ASP A 319 -20.82 3.04 8.70
N GLY A 320 -20.22 3.40 9.82
CA GLY A 320 -20.12 4.79 10.27
C GLY A 320 -19.26 5.65 9.33
N LEU A 321 -18.17 5.09 8.84
CA LEU A 321 -17.26 5.77 7.93
C LEU A 321 -17.87 6.04 6.55
N TYR A 322 -18.77 5.19 6.05
CA TYR A 322 -19.48 5.44 4.79
C TYR A 322 -20.27 6.74 4.81
N TRP A 323 -20.99 7.01 5.91
CA TRP A 323 -21.77 8.23 6.03
C TRP A 323 -20.90 9.48 6.14
N LEU A 324 -19.81 9.40 6.90
CA LEU A 324 -18.82 10.47 7.01
C LEU A 324 -18.23 10.80 5.64
N PHE A 325 -17.81 9.77 4.90
CA PHE A 325 -17.26 9.88 3.57
C PHE A 325 -18.21 10.60 2.60
N GLU A 326 -19.47 10.18 2.50
CA GLU A 326 -20.43 10.80 1.60
C GLU A 326 -20.61 12.30 1.87
N ARG A 327 -20.67 12.66 3.14
CA ARG A 327 -20.87 14.05 3.54
C ARG A 327 -19.67 14.94 3.16
N GLU A 328 -18.47 14.50 3.49
CA GLU A 328 -17.26 15.29 3.24
C GLU A 328 -16.96 15.37 1.74
N MET A 329 -17.14 14.31 1.00
CA MET A 329 -16.89 14.27 -0.45
C MET A 329 -17.82 15.19 -1.25
N VAL A 330 -19.12 15.26 -0.91
CA VAL A 330 -20.05 16.16 -1.59
C VAL A 330 -19.68 17.61 -1.31
N LYS A 331 -19.36 17.93 -0.06
CA LYS A 331 -18.96 19.27 0.36
C LYS A 331 -17.68 19.72 -0.36
N ASP A 332 -16.68 18.84 -0.41
CA ASP A 332 -15.43 19.11 -1.11
C ASP A 332 -15.64 19.36 -2.60
N ALA A 333 -16.36 18.47 -3.28
CA ALA A 333 -16.66 18.59 -4.70
C ALA A 333 -17.32 19.94 -5.05
N ILE A 334 -18.34 20.35 -4.28
CA ILE A 334 -19.03 21.60 -4.49
C ILE A 334 -18.09 22.79 -4.27
N THR A 335 -17.30 22.76 -3.22
CA THR A 335 -16.37 23.84 -2.88
C THR A 335 -15.29 24.02 -3.96
N ARG A 336 -14.71 22.93 -4.41
CA ARG A 336 -13.55 22.87 -5.31
C ARG A 336 -13.92 23.17 -6.77
N PHE A 337 -15.03 22.62 -7.24
CA PHE A 337 -15.41 22.67 -8.66
C PHE A 337 -16.60 23.59 -8.97
N LYS A 338 -17.01 24.50 -8.06
CA LYS A 338 -18.17 25.40 -8.24
C LYS A 338 -18.09 26.24 -9.54
N ASP A 339 -16.87 26.66 -9.93
CA ASP A 339 -16.62 27.48 -11.12
C ASP A 339 -16.32 26.63 -12.39
N TYR A 340 -16.32 25.31 -12.27
CA TYR A 340 -16.02 24.33 -13.32
C TYR A 340 -17.13 23.27 -13.44
N PRO A 341 -18.32 23.63 -13.99
CA PRO A 341 -19.51 22.77 -13.96
C PRO A 341 -19.32 21.37 -14.54
N SER A 342 -18.53 21.22 -15.61
CA SER A 342 -18.26 19.90 -16.22
C SER A 342 -17.40 19.01 -15.34
N MET A 343 -16.47 19.57 -14.57
CA MET A 343 -15.66 18.83 -13.59
C MET A 343 -16.50 18.45 -12.38
N LEU A 344 -17.32 19.39 -11.88
CA LEU A 344 -18.26 19.11 -10.80
C LEU A 344 -19.22 17.97 -11.18
N GLU A 345 -19.78 18.00 -12.39
CA GLU A 345 -20.65 16.93 -12.88
C GLU A 345 -19.95 15.59 -12.95
N ARG A 346 -18.72 15.52 -13.51
CA ARG A 346 -17.93 14.28 -13.54
C ARG A 346 -17.63 13.76 -12.13
N ARG A 347 -17.18 14.64 -11.23
CA ARG A 347 -16.90 14.29 -9.83
C ARG A 347 -18.16 13.77 -9.12
N LEU A 348 -19.31 14.43 -9.25
CA LEU A 348 -20.55 13.99 -8.66
C LEU A 348 -21.09 12.68 -9.26
N ASN A 349 -20.98 12.51 -10.59
CA ASN A 349 -21.38 11.27 -11.25
C ASN A 349 -20.46 10.08 -10.90
N SER A 350 -19.24 10.35 -10.52
CA SER A 350 -18.29 9.31 -10.08
C SER A 350 -18.50 8.85 -8.62
N PHE A 351 -19.36 9.51 -7.83
CA PHE A 351 -19.53 9.18 -6.41
C PHE A 351 -19.94 7.74 -6.13
N SER A 352 -20.76 7.14 -6.99
CA SER A 352 -21.10 5.72 -6.81
C SER A 352 -19.90 4.78 -6.99
N LYS A 353 -18.91 5.21 -7.80
CA LYS A 353 -17.64 4.52 -8.01
C LYS A 353 -16.58 4.97 -7.01
N SER A 354 -16.58 6.25 -6.60
CA SER A 354 -15.57 6.82 -5.68
C SER A 354 -15.55 6.14 -4.32
N LYS A 355 -16.68 5.62 -3.84
CA LYS A 355 -16.69 4.78 -2.62
C LYS A 355 -15.80 3.55 -2.74
N ALA A 356 -15.60 3.03 -3.94
CA ALA A 356 -14.76 1.87 -4.16
C ALA A 356 -13.27 2.23 -4.26
N VAL A 357 -12.93 3.42 -4.75
CA VAL A 357 -11.55 3.75 -5.15
C VAL A 357 -10.99 5.02 -4.48
N HIS A 358 -11.65 5.55 -3.47
CA HIS A 358 -11.15 6.71 -2.73
C HIS A 358 -10.20 6.30 -1.60
N THR A 359 -9.08 7.03 -1.47
CA THR A 359 -8.05 6.78 -0.46
C THR A 359 -8.61 6.63 0.96
N LEU A 360 -9.51 7.52 1.41
CA LEU A 360 -10.02 7.55 2.78
C LEU A 360 -10.73 6.26 3.21
N PHE A 361 -11.52 5.66 2.34
CA PHE A 361 -12.22 4.42 2.69
C PHE A 361 -11.28 3.20 2.60
N ASN A 362 -10.41 3.21 1.62
CA ASN A 362 -9.51 2.10 1.36
C ASN A 362 -8.40 1.99 2.43
N ASN A 363 -7.92 3.12 2.99
CA ASN A 363 -7.00 3.07 4.12
C ASN A 363 -7.64 2.38 5.35
N ALA A 364 -8.93 2.67 5.60
CA ALA A 364 -9.68 2.02 6.66
C ALA A 364 -9.76 0.49 6.47
N ALA A 365 -9.97 0.02 5.24
CA ALA A 365 -10.01 -1.40 4.90
C ALA A 365 -8.65 -2.10 5.13
N ILE A 366 -7.54 -1.42 4.83
CA ILE A 366 -6.19 -1.90 5.11
C ILE A 366 -5.98 -2.06 6.62
N VAL A 367 -6.29 -1.02 7.39
CA VAL A 367 -6.09 -1.03 8.85
C VAL A 367 -6.98 -2.07 9.52
N VAL A 368 -8.23 -2.23 9.08
CA VAL A 368 -9.10 -3.33 9.55
C VAL A 368 -8.45 -4.69 9.29
N GLY A 369 -7.92 -4.91 8.08
CA GLY A 369 -7.21 -6.14 7.75
C GLY A 369 -6.03 -6.41 8.67
N LEU A 370 -5.19 -5.40 8.90
CA LEU A 370 -4.00 -5.51 9.74
C LEU A 370 -4.35 -5.79 11.22
N LEU A 371 -5.29 -5.04 11.79
CA LEU A 371 -5.65 -5.17 13.22
C LEU A 371 -6.39 -6.47 13.51
N TYR A 372 -7.42 -6.77 12.73
CA TYR A 372 -8.23 -7.97 12.97
C TYR A 372 -7.60 -9.25 12.39
N GLY A 373 -6.56 -9.13 11.57
CA GLY A 373 -5.71 -10.24 11.14
C GLY A 373 -4.68 -10.65 12.18
N ASP A 374 -4.32 -9.74 13.10
CA ASP A 374 -3.46 -9.96 14.27
C ASP A 374 -2.18 -10.76 13.95
N GLY A 375 -1.45 -10.31 12.92
CA GLY A 375 -0.21 -10.95 12.46
C GLY A 375 -0.41 -12.19 11.59
N ASP A 376 -1.61 -12.75 11.46
CA ASP A 376 -1.89 -13.83 10.52
C ASP A 376 -2.03 -13.28 9.09
N PHE A 377 -1.09 -13.65 8.23
CA PHE A 377 -1.03 -13.18 6.83
C PHE A 377 -2.33 -13.45 6.06
N ILE A 378 -2.88 -14.63 6.25
CA ILE A 378 -4.06 -15.06 5.50
C ILE A 378 -5.31 -14.33 5.98
N GLN A 379 -5.47 -14.19 7.28
CA GLN A 379 -6.59 -13.43 7.84
C GLN A 379 -6.49 -11.96 7.48
N THR A 380 -5.30 -11.37 7.55
CA THR A 380 -5.07 -9.98 7.15
C THR A 380 -5.54 -9.71 5.72
N VAL A 381 -5.09 -10.50 4.74
CA VAL A 381 -5.48 -10.39 3.33
C VAL A 381 -6.98 -10.62 3.14
N ARG A 382 -7.54 -11.65 3.78
CA ARG A 382 -8.98 -11.98 3.69
C ARG A 382 -9.87 -10.88 4.26
N ILE A 383 -9.53 -10.37 5.44
CA ILE A 383 -10.35 -9.36 6.12
C ILE A 383 -10.33 -8.06 5.32
N SER A 384 -9.14 -7.64 4.87
CA SER A 384 -9.01 -6.46 4.00
C SER A 384 -9.88 -6.61 2.74
N THR A 385 -9.83 -7.76 2.05
CA THR A 385 -10.69 -8.06 0.90
C THR A 385 -12.18 -8.02 1.26
N LEU A 386 -12.57 -8.57 2.42
CA LEU A 386 -13.98 -8.60 2.85
C LEU A 386 -14.55 -7.22 3.18
N CYS A 387 -13.73 -6.23 3.38
CA CYS A 387 -14.19 -4.84 3.51
C CYS A 387 -14.83 -4.32 2.22
N GLY A 388 -14.53 -4.92 1.09
CA GLY A 388 -15.00 -4.47 -0.23
C GLY A 388 -14.21 -3.27 -0.75
N ALA A 389 -14.82 -2.51 -1.65
CA ALA A 389 -14.20 -1.36 -2.31
C ALA A 389 -13.08 -1.79 -3.28
N ASP A 390 -11.91 -1.21 -3.22
CA ASP A 390 -10.75 -1.53 -4.04
C ASP A 390 -9.98 -2.70 -3.40
N THR A 391 -10.49 -3.89 -3.62
CA THR A 391 -10.11 -5.07 -2.84
C THR A 391 -8.74 -5.61 -3.17
N ASP A 392 -8.25 -5.43 -4.39
CA ASP A 392 -6.90 -5.82 -4.79
C ASP A 392 -5.86 -4.84 -4.25
N CYS A 393 -6.08 -3.52 -4.37
CA CYS A 393 -5.25 -2.51 -3.73
C CYS A 393 -5.20 -2.72 -2.20
N ASN A 394 -6.36 -2.87 -1.56
CA ASN A 394 -6.45 -3.01 -0.10
C ASN A 394 -5.73 -4.27 0.41
N ALA A 395 -5.99 -5.41 -0.23
CA ALA A 395 -5.36 -6.67 0.14
C ALA A 395 -3.88 -6.71 -0.25
N GLY A 396 -3.50 -6.03 -1.34
CA GLY A 396 -2.13 -5.82 -1.77
C GLY A 396 -1.33 -5.03 -0.74
N ASN A 397 -1.81 -3.84 -0.36
CA ASN A 397 -1.16 -3.01 0.67
C ASN A 397 -1.08 -3.74 2.02
N ALA A 398 -2.19 -4.34 2.51
CA ALA A 398 -2.19 -5.07 3.78
C ALA A 398 -1.22 -6.27 3.75
N GLY A 399 -1.19 -7.00 2.63
CA GLY A 399 -0.26 -8.10 2.41
C GLY A 399 1.19 -7.65 2.35
N ALA A 400 1.47 -6.53 1.68
CA ALA A 400 2.81 -5.93 1.60
C ALA A 400 3.31 -5.48 2.97
N ILE A 401 2.47 -4.76 3.73
CA ILE A 401 2.81 -4.29 5.08
C ILE A 401 3.14 -5.47 5.99
N LEU A 402 2.26 -6.47 6.05
CA LEU A 402 2.52 -7.63 6.89
C LEU A 402 3.71 -8.45 6.37
N GLY A 403 3.86 -8.58 5.04
CA GLY A 403 5.03 -9.21 4.42
C GLY A 403 6.35 -8.52 4.76
N ALA A 404 6.34 -7.18 4.89
CA ALA A 404 7.48 -6.39 5.35
C ALA A 404 7.80 -6.65 6.83
N TYR A 405 6.79 -6.80 7.68
CA TYR A 405 6.99 -7.15 9.09
C TYR A 405 7.58 -8.55 9.27
N ILE A 406 7.01 -9.56 8.59
CA ILE A 406 7.34 -10.97 8.84
C ILE A 406 8.46 -11.53 7.95
N GLY A 407 8.74 -10.88 6.83
CA GLY A 407 9.67 -11.39 5.81
C GLY A 407 9.09 -12.53 4.97
N GLN A 408 9.76 -12.84 3.86
CA GLN A 408 9.36 -13.88 2.90
C GLN A 408 9.28 -15.28 3.54
N ASN A 409 10.19 -15.56 4.47
CA ASN A 409 10.27 -16.88 5.08
C ASN A 409 9.01 -17.24 5.86
N LEU A 410 8.36 -16.26 6.49
CA LEU A 410 7.14 -16.46 7.29
C LEU A 410 5.83 -16.28 6.51
N ILE A 411 5.85 -15.90 5.22
CA ILE A 411 4.65 -15.94 4.40
C ILE A 411 4.26 -17.40 4.15
N PRO A 412 2.97 -17.80 4.35
CA PRO A 412 2.51 -19.16 4.16
C PRO A 412 2.80 -19.72 2.77
N SER A 413 3.24 -20.99 2.71
CA SER A 413 3.65 -21.62 1.44
C SER A 413 2.54 -21.68 0.40
N TYR A 414 1.28 -21.76 0.83
CA TYR A 414 0.17 -21.82 -0.10
C TYR A 414 -0.13 -20.44 -0.74
N ALA A 415 0.06 -19.31 -0.01
CA ALA A 415 -0.01 -17.98 -0.60
C ALA A 415 1.08 -17.80 -1.67
N LYS A 416 2.32 -18.21 -1.37
CA LYS A 416 3.44 -18.20 -2.33
C LYS A 416 3.19 -19.03 -3.57
N ARG A 417 2.56 -20.21 -3.42
CA ARG A 417 2.19 -21.08 -4.55
C ARG A 417 1.02 -20.57 -5.37
N PHE A 418 0.10 -19.85 -4.73
CA PHE A 418 -1.04 -19.25 -5.40
C PHE A 418 -0.59 -18.28 -6.51
N ILE A 419 0.42 -17.46 -6.27
CA ILE A 419 1.00 -16.53 -7.24
C ILE A 419 2.17 -17.13 -8.05
N ARG A 420 2.60 -18.37 -7.78
CA ARG A 420 3.72 -19.05 -8.46
C ARG A 420 5.06 -18.30 -8.41
N GLY A 421 5.20 -17.31 -7.54
CA GLY A 421 6.37 -16.42 -7.47
C GLY A 421 6.49 -15.47 -8.66
N GLU A 422 5.39 -15.23 -9.37
CA GLU A 422 5.34 -14.38 -10.57
C GLU A 422 4.53 -13.11 -10.32
N ILE A 423 4.91 -12.04 -11.02
CA ILE A 423 4.21 -10.75 -11.16
C ILE A 423 3.85 -10.53 -12.63
N ILE A 424 2.67 -9.97 -12.91
CA ILE A 424 2.19 -9.75 -14.29
C ILE A 424 1.84 -8.27 -14.47
N PRO A 425 2.81 -7.39 -14.66
CA PRO A 425 2.55 -5.96 -14.85
C PRO A 425 2.08 -5.63 -16.26
N GLY A 426 1.24 -4.60 -16.37
CA GLY A 426 0.76 -4.04 -17.63
C GLY A 426 1.76 -3.06 -18.26
N LEU A 427 3.03 -3.41 -18.41
CA LEU A 427 4.10 -2.54 -18.90
C LEU A 427 4.63 -2.96 -20.27
N LYS A 428 5.00 -1.97 -21.09
CA LYS A 428 5.79 -2.20 -22.30
C LYS A 428 7.19 -2.69 -21.92
N GLU A 429 7.71 -3.63 -22.70
CA GLU A 429 9.11 -4.09 -22.61
C GLU A 429 9.51 -4.73 -21.26
N TRP A 430 8.56 -4.99 -20.36
CA TRP A 430 8.82 -5.72 -19.13
C TRP A 430 8.67 -7.22 -19.34
N ASN A 431 9.78 -7.97 -19.26
CA ASN A 431 9.80 -9.41 -19.53
C ASN A 431 10.10 -10.26 -18.27
N ASP A 432 10.61 -9.65 -17.20
CA ASP A 432 10.94 -10.37 -15.97
C ASP A 432 9.68 -10.45 -15.07
N LYS A 433 9.17 -11.68 -14.90
CA LYS A 433 8.01 -11.94 -14.06
C LYS A 433 8.37 -12.41 -12.66
N SER A 434 9.65 -12.57 -12.34
CA SER A 434 10.07 -13.11 -11.05
C SER A 434 9.99 -12.08 -9.95
N ILE A 435 9.12 -12.31 -8.95
CA ILE A 435 9.05 -11.49 -7.73
C ILE A 435 10.42 -11.49 -7.01
N ARG A 436 11.12 -12.62 -7.01
CA ARG A 436 12.47 -12.68 -6.40
C ARG A 436 13.47 -11.76 -7.09
N ASN A 437 13.47 -11.73 -8.43
CA ASN A 437 14.35 -10.83 -9.18
C ASN A 437 13.96 -9.38 -8.94
N LEU A 438 12.66 -9.08 -8.87
CA LEU A 438 12.18 -7.75 -8.51
C LEU A 438 12.66 -7.34 -7.11
N ALA A 439 12.52 -8.22 -6.12
CA ALA A 439 13.05 -7.98 -4.78
C ALA A 439 14.58 -7.76 -4.79
N GLN A 440 15.32 -8.49 -5.63
CA GLN A 440 16.77 -8.29 -5.78
C GLN A 440 17.09 -6.92 -6.40
N ARG A 441 16.34 -6.48 -7.40
CA ARG A 441 16.49 -5.15 -8.00
C ARG A 441 16.19 -4.05 -6.98
N THR A 442 15.10 -4.18 -6.22
CA THR A 442 14.75 -3.26 -5.13
C THR A 442 15.85 -3.21 -4.06
N PHE A 443 16.34 -4.36 -3.63
CA PHE A 443 17.44 -4.46 -2.66
C PHE A 443 18.71 -3.75 -3.15
N VAL A 444 19.09 -3.91 -4.42
CA VAL A 444 20.23 -3.21 -5.01
C VAL A 444 20.05 -1.69 -4.95
N GLN A 445 18.83 -1.19 -5.21
CA GLN A 445 18.57 0.25 -5.10
C GLN A 445 18.57 0.71 -3.63
N ALA A 446 18.04 -0.06 -2.69
CA ALA A 446 18.10 0.24 -1.26
C ALA A 446 19.57 0.36 -0.76
N GLU A 447 20.43 -0.57 -1.15
CA GLU A 447 21.86 -0.49 -0.84
C GLU A 447 22.55 0.72 -1.53
N ARG A 448 22.03 1.13 -2.68
CA ARG A 448 22.52 2.33 -3.38
C ARG A 448 22.12 3.60 -2.64
N PHE A 449 20.89 3.71 -2.16
CA PHE A 449 20.45 4.80 -1.27
C PHE A 449 21.32 4.86 -0.02
N LYS A 450 21.51 3.76 0.68
CA LYS A 450 22.38 3.66 1.86
C LYS A 450 23.81 4.14 1.60
N LYS A 451 24.35 3.86 0.41
CA LYS A 451 25.70 4.28 0.02
C LYS A 451 25.83 5.79 -0.19
N PHE A 452 24.80 6.44 -0.74
CA PHE A 452 24.87 7.84 -1.18
C PHE A 452 24.12 8.83 -0.29
N SER A 453 23.32 8.36 0.70
CA SER A 453 22.65 9.21 1.70
C SER A 453 23.51 9.49 2.94
N ASN A 454 24.67 8.81 3.08
CA ASN A 454 25.70 9.06 4.07
C ASN A 454 26.81 9.93 3.45
#